data_6353b9b625e92c52c31011339437c317
#
_entry.id   6353b9b625e92c52c31011339437c317
#
_cell.length_a   1.000
_cell.length_b   1.000
_cell.length_c   1.000
_cell.angle_alpha   90.00
_cell.angle_beta   90.00
_cell.angle_gamma   90.00
#
_symmetry.space_group_name_H-M   'P 1'
#
loop_
_entity.id
_entity.type
_entity.pdbx_description
1 polymer ?
#
loop_
_entity_poly.entity_id
_entity_poly.type
_entity_poly.pdbx_seq_one_letter_code
_entity_poly.pdbx_strand_id
1 'polypeptide(L)'
;MNGVFTRWRAAFDARPALVGGAVVLVAAFLASATGLGNGFTYDDIPVVVENPMVQQLHSLWAYLTDSYWGPSRGNSLYRPVTVIAFALERWVGGGSPLPFHAANVLLYLGTALAVFALARELLPREAALLAAVLWAVHPVHVEAVANIVGQSEMLVAIPTLLAVTMYVRDRRAGDLRGRTVAGIAGMFALALLSKEHGILVPFILILAEVTLRDSHFARPAALPRRALLARTLLLMTVAYVVVRLAILGRFAGDAPHPTLTDLTRAERLWVMLALVPEFARLFFWPARLHADYSPNAIPFLTSPDPGHLPGALILLAAIAGLVVAWRRDRVIALAILWVGLTLGPVSNILIPTGVLVAERTLFLPSVGFVVLVARLAVLAAPALAGVPRGWVRRAVPATLGLVLVAATVRSATRQLDWEDNATLFATTIAQAPDNFRAHHALGELFGAAGSWERALHHLRIADSLYPGYDLLELSIARVLHFDDRCPEALPVYETVLAQRPDAEVARVGRAACLLELRRLTDARVEAVAGIARGNAVGSFGVILQKAESSLVATDTVDARNRWFRAGAPFSRSDARLKVPVLLMRSTPALISGRMR
;
A
#
# COMPACT_ATOMS: atom_id res chain seq x y z
N MET A 1 24.31 -24.97 28.17
CA MET A 1 23.80 -23.63 27.80
C MET A 1 24.72 -22.49 28.24
N ASN A 2 25.34 -22.50 29.43
CA ASN A 2 26.20 -21.39 29.89
C ASN A 2 27.41 -21.09 29.00
N GLY A 3 28.08 -22.08 28.38
CA GLY A 3 29.25 -21.85 27.53
C GLY A 3 28.95 -21.17 26.18
N VAL A 4 27.80 -21.42 25.56
CA VAL A 4 27.41 -20.79 24.29
C VAL A 4 27.08 -19.33 24.53
N PHE A 5 26.32 -19.01 25.56
CA PHE A 5 25.97 -17.65 25.93
C PHE A 5 27.21 -16.80 26.27
N THR A 6 28.14 -17.36 27.02
CA THR A 6 29.40 -16.68 27.38
C THR A 6 30.27 -16.40 26.15
N ARG A 7 30.37 -17.34 25.20
CA ARG A 7 31.09 -17.14 23.93
C ARG A 7 30.43 -16.10 23.06
N TRP A 8 29.08 -16.14 22.96
CA TRP A 8 28.33 -15.13 22.18
C TRP A 8 28.55 -13.72 22.76
N ARG A 9 28.44 -13.56 24.07
CA ARG A 9 28.65 -12.29 24.76
C ARG A 9 30.06 -11.75 24.51
N ALA A 10 31.09 -12.60 24.66
CA ALA A 10 32.47 -12.22 24.37
C ALA A 10 32.65 -11.79 22.89
N ALA A 11 32.04 -12.49 21.94
CA ALA A 11 32.08 -12.14 20.52
C ALA A 11 31.36 -10.80 20.25
N PHE A 12 30.20 -10.57 20.88
CA PHE A 12 29.45 -9.31 20.76
C PHE A 12 30.22 -8.14 21.37
N ASP A 13 30.84 -8.32 22.55
CA ASP A 13 31.66 -7.28 23.18
C ASP A 13 32.89 -6.93 22.33
N ALA A 14 33.52 -7.93 21.68
CA ALA A 14 34.68 -7.73 20.81
C ALA A 14 34.32 -7.05 19.46
N ARG A 15 33.18 -7.43 18.87
CA ARG A 15 32.77 -6.94 17.52
C ARG A 15 31.25 -6.64 17.47
N PRO A 16 30.76 -5.64 18.21
CA PRO A 16 29.31 -5.42 18.39
C PRO A 16 28.58 -5.07 17.10
N ALA A 17 29.26 -4.42 16.15
CA ALA A 17 28.67 -4.09 14.86
C ALA A 17 28.45 -5.34 13.98
N LEU A 18 29.44 -6.23 13.93
CA LEU A 18 29.40 -7.42 13.08
C LEU A 18 28.41 -8.45 13.65
N VAL A 19 28.59 -8.79 14.94
CA VAL A 19 27.74 -9.81 15.59
C VAL A 19 26.30 -9.32 15.71
N GLY A 20 26.08 -8.05 16.10
CA GLY A 20 24.74 -7.46 16.16
C GLY A 20 24.08 -7.40 14.78
N GLY A 21 24.83 -6.99 13.74
CA GLY A 21 24.34 -6.99 12.36
C GLY A 21 23.93 -8.38 11.87
N ALA A 22 24.73 -9.41 12.16
CA ALA A 22 24.40 -10.80 11.83
C ALA A 22 23.10 -11.27 12.51
N VAL A 23 22.89 -10.95 13.81
CA VAL A 23 21.67 -11.27 14.53
C VAL A 23 20.45 -10.58 13.91
N VAL A 24 20.57 -9.30 13.57
CA VAL A 24 19.51 -8.51 12.92
C VAL A 24 19.15 -9.10 11.54
N LEU A 25 20.16 -9.47 10.75
CA LEU A 25 19.94 -10.11 9.45
C LEU A 25 19.21 -11.46 9.58
N VAL A 26 19.62 -12.30 10.52
CA VAL A 26 18.95 -13.58 10.76
C VAL A 26 17.51 -13.36 11.20
N ALA A 27 17.26 -12.43 12.13
CA ALA A 27 15.91 -12.11 12.59
C ALA A 27 15.02 -11.61 11.45
N ALA A 28 15.50 -10.68 10.64
CA ALA A 28 14.78 -10.14 9.50
C ALA A 28 14.51 -11.23 8.43
N PHE A 29 15.48 -12.08 8.14
CA PHE A 29 15.33 -13.17 7.20
C PHE A 29 14.28 -14.18 7.66
N LEU A 30 14.33 -14.62 8.92
CA LEU A 30 13.34 -15.54 9.49
C LEU A 30 11.92 -14.98 9.48
N ALA A 31 11.76 -13.66 9.62
CA ALA A 31 10.46 -12.98 9.59
C ALA A 31 9.90 -12.81 8.17
N SER A 32 10.75 -12.86 7.12
CA SER A 32 10.35 -12.47 5.75
C SER A 32 10.52 -13.57 4.69
N ALA A 33 11.35 -14.58 4.93
CA ALA A 33 11.73 -15.55 3.89
C ALA A 33 10.58 -16.44 3.40
N THR A 34 9.53 -16.64 4.19
CA THR A 34 8.36 -17.44 3.79
C THR A 34 7.57 -16.83 2.64
N GLY A 35 7.67 -15.50 2.44
CA GLY A 35 7.06 -14.80 1.30
C GLY A 35 7.77 -15.00 -0.05
N LEU A 36 8.94 -15.66 -0.11
CA LEU A 36 9.65 -15.91 -1.36
C LEU A 36 8.88 -16.77 -2.36
N GLY A 37 7.93 -17.58 -1.88
CA GLY A 37 7.09 -18.43 -2.72
C GLY A 37 5.80 -17.78 -3.20
N ASN A 38 5.50 -16.54 -2.78
CA ASN A 38 4.26 -15.86 -3.10
C ASN A 38 4.15 -15.49 -4.60
N GLY A 39 2.89 -15.37 -5.07
CA GLY A 39 2.56 -14.84 -6.39
C GLY A 39 2.44 -13.31 -6.39
N PHE A 40 1.93 -12.78 -7.51
CA PHE A 40 1.52 -11.37 -7.58
C PHE A 40 0.15 -11.19 -6.94
N THR A 41 0.01 -10.21 -6.06
CA THR A 41 -1.23 -9.98 -5.31
C THR A 41 -1.61 -8.50 -5.28
N TYR A 42 -2.90 -8.23 -5.20
CA TYR A 42 -3.49 -6.92 -4.95
C TYR A 42 -2.93 -5.82 -5.89
N ASP A 43 -2.24 -4.83 -5.34
CA ASP A 43 -1.64 -3.72 -6.10
C ASP A 43 -0.54 -4.17 -7.08
N ASP A 44 0.03 -5.38 -6.93
CA ASP A 44 1.07 -5.89 -7.81
C ASP A 44 0.57 -6.07 -9.25
N ILE A 45 -0.71 -6.43 -9.40
CA ILE A 45 -1.28 -6.66 -10.72
C ILE A 45 -1.24 -5.38 -11.57
N PRO A 46 -1.88 -4.27 -11.17
CA PRO A 46 -1.87 -3.05 -11.98
C PRO A 46 -0.51 -2.36 -12.08
N VAL A 47 0.35 -2.50 -11.05
CA VAL A 47 1.61 -1.75 -10.98
C VAL A 47 2.77 -2.50 -11.62
N VAL A 48 2.79 -3.83 -11.53
CA VAL A 48 3.91 -4.66 -12.01
C VAL A 48 3.51 -5.47 -13.23
N VAL A 49 2.39 -6.23 -13.14
CA VAL A 49 2.00 -7.17 -14.20
C VAL A 49 1.43 -6.47 -15.42
N GLU A 50 0.62 -5.43 -15.24
CA GLU A 50 -0.06 -4.72 -16.34
C GLU A 50 0.65 -3.43 -16.79
N ASN A 51 1.64 -2.96 -16.05
CA ASN A 51 2.29 -1.68 -16.31
C ASN A 51 3.29 -1.79 -17.47
N PRO A 52 3.05 -1.11 -18.61
CA PRO A 52 3.96 -1.17 -19.76
C PRO A 52 5.39 -0.72 -19.44
N MET A 53 5.57 0.20 -18.47
CA MET A 53 6.88 0.69 -18.03
C MET A 53 7.70 -0.38 -17.29
N VAL A 54 7.04 -1.45 -16.80
CA VAL A 54 7.69 -2.57 -16.11
C VAL A 54 7.90 -3.76 -17.04
N GLN A 55 7.05 -3.92 -18.08
CA GLN A 55 7.09 -5.09 -18.95
C GLN A 55 8.37 -5.21 -19.80
N GLN A 56 9.04 -4.10 -20.05
CA GLN A 56 10.30 -4.04 -20.78
C GLN A 56 11.19 -2.92 -20.23
N LEU A 57 12.51 -3.02 -20.49
CA LEU A 57 13.42 -1.94 -20.14
C LEU A 57 13.26 -0.77 -21.10
N HIS A 58 13.13 0.41 -20.53
CA HIS A 58 13.05 1.69 -21.25
C HIS A 58 14.32 2.53 -21.01
N SER A 59 14.44 3.64 -21.73
CA SER A 59 15.49 4.63 -21.44
C SER A 59 15.30 5.23 -20.04
N LEU A 60 16.38 5.64 -19.40
CA LEU A 60 16.30 6.32 -18.10
C LEU A 60 15.42 7.57 -18.17
N TRP A 61 15.45 8.28 -19.31
CA TRP A 61 14.60 9.45 -19.53
C TRP A 61 13.10 9.11 -19.49
N ALA A 62 12.70 8.01 -20.10
CA ALA A 62 11.30 7.56 -20.07
C ALA A 62 10.81 7.35 -18.63
N TYR A 63 11.62 6.66 -17.80
CA TYR A 63 11.27 6.48 -16.38
C TYR A 63 11.19 7.79 -15.60
N LEU A 64 12.03 8.77 -15.93
CA LEU A 64 12.05 10.08 -15.26
C LEU A 64 10.92 11.01 -15.70
N THR A 65 10.23 10.72 -16.79
CA THR A 65 9.17 11.56 -17.38
C THR A 65 7.80 10.93 -17.38
N ASP A 66 7.66 9.70 -16.85
CA ASP A 66 6.38 9.01 -16.79
C ASP A 66 5.87 8.85 -15.34
N SER A 67 4.58 8.52 -15.23
CA SER A 67 3.93 8.25 -13.95
C SER A 67 4.21 6.83 -13.45
N TYR A 68 3.96 6.61 -12.15
CA TYR A 68 4.11 5.31 -11.50
C TYR A 68 3.19 4.22 -12.08
N TRP A 69 1.98 4.60 -12.49
CA TRP A 69 0.97 3.67 -13.02
C TRP A 69 1.12 3.40 -14.52
N GLY A 70 2.05 4.10 -15.18
CA GLY A 70 2.15 4.11 -16.65
C GLY A 70 1.02 4.87 -17.34
N PRO A 71 1.06 4.97 -18.68
CA PRO A 71 0.16 5.84 -19.45
C PRO A 71 -1.32 5.45 -19.40
N SER A 72 -1.63 4.19 -19.08
CA SER A 72 -2.99 3.64 -19.19
C SER A 72 -3.91 3.91 -17.99
N ARG A 73 -3.37 4.31 -16.83
CA ARG A 73 -4.14 4.45 -15.57
C ARG A 73 -4.13 5.84 -14.94
N GLY A 74 -3.69 6.85 -15.69
CA GLY A 74 -3.67 8.23 -15.22
C GLY A 74 -2.43 8.59 -14.41
N ASN A 75 -2.20 9.90 -14.27
CA ASN A 75 -0.99 10.48 -13.70
C ASN A 75 -1.20 10.87 -12.23
N SER A 76 -0.90 9.98 -11.29
CA SER A 76 -1.18 10.25 -9.89
C SER A 76 0.01 10.14 -8.95
N LEU A 77 0.95 9.23 -9.21
CA LEU A 77 2.15 9.02 -8.42
C LEU A 77 3.40 9.12 -9.28
N TYR A 78 4.50 9.62 -8.69
CA TYR A 78 5.78 9.78 -9.36
C TYR A 78 6.90 9.11 -8.54
N ARG A 79 7.34 7.91 -8.96
CA ARG A 79 8.29 7.05 -8.24
C ARG A 79 9.25 6.35 -9.21
N PRO A 80 10.05 7.10 -9.98
CA PRO A 80 10.88 6.53 -11.04
C PRO A 80 11.86 5.44 -10.56
N VAL A 81 12.49 5.60 -9.39
CA VAL A 81 13.43 4.60 -8.84
C VAL A 81 12.69 3.27 -8.56
N THR A 82 11.46 3.33 -8.05
CA THR A 82 10.65 2.13 -7.79
C THR A 82 10.27 1.42 -9.10
N VAL A 83 9.85 2.17 -10.12
CA VAL A 83 9.49 1.58 -11.43
C VAL A 83 10.71 0.97 -12.11
N ILE A 84 11.88 1.64 -12.04
CA ILE A 84 13.16 1.09 -12.54
C ILE A 84 13.50 -0.22 -11.83
N ALA A 85 13.34 -0.29 -10.50
CA ALA A 85 13.61 -1.51 -9.75
C ALA A 85 12.72 -2.67 -10.24
N PHE A 86 11.41 -2.44 -10.37
CA PHE A 86 10.49 -3.43 -10.92
C PHE A 86 10.85 -3.87 -12.35
N ALA A 87 11.23 -2.92 -13.22
CA ALA A 87 11.63 -3.25 -14.59
C ALA A 87 12.91 -4.12 -14.64
N LEU A 88 13.88 -3.84 -13.75
CA LEU A 88 15.08 -4.66 -13.62
C LEU A 88 14.78 -6.05 -13.10
N GLU A 89 13.92 -6.17 -12.09
CA GLU A 89 13.47 -7.45 -11.53
C GLU A 89 12.69 -8.27 -12.58
N ARG A 90 11.83 -7.61 -13.34
CA ARG A 90 11.14 -8.20 -14.49
C ARG A 90 12.12 -8.73 -15.54
N TRP A 91 13.12 -7.93 -15.88
CA TRP A 91 14.15 -8.30 -16.85
C TRP A 91 14.95 -9.53 -16.39
N VAL A 92 15.35 -9.57 -15.11
CA VAL A 92 16.06 -10.72 -14.52
C VAL A 92 15.20 -11.97 -14.46
N GLY A 93 13.93 -11.82 -14.08
CA GLY A 93 13.02 -12.95 -13.77
C GLY A 93 12.12 -13.41 -14.91
N GLY A 94 12.14 -12.71 -16.05
CA GLY A 94 11.28 -13.08 -17.19
C GLY A 94 9.78 -13.10 -16.88
N GLY A 95 9.36 -12.42 -15.79
CA GLY A 95 7.98 -12.37 -15.35
C GLY A 95 7.59 -13.32 -14.20
N SER A 96 8.54 -14.08 -13.68
CA SER A 96 8.36 -14.80 -12.42
C SER A 96 8.25 -13.84 -11.24
N PRO A 97 7.39 -14.08 -10.22
CA PRO A 97 7.32 -13.25 -9.02
C PRO A 97 8.55 -13.37 -8.11
N LEU A 98 9.29 -14.47 -8.18
CA LEU A 98 10.41 -14.77 -7.27
C LEU A 98 11.50 -13.66 -7.21
N PRO A 99 12.00 -13.07 -8.32
CA PRO A 99 12.98 -11.99 -8.22
C PRO A 99 12.50 -10.75 -7.49
N PHE A 100 11.22 -10.41 -7.63
CA PHE A 100 10.60 -9.28 -6.92
C PHE A 100 10.53 -9.54 -5.42
N HIS A 101 10.08 -10.72 -4.99
CA HIS A 101 10.07 -11.09 -3.58
C HIS A 101 11.48 -11.20 -3.00
N ALA A 102 12.43 -11.74 -3.77
CA ALA A 102 13.84 -11.79 -3.35
C ALA A 102 14.43 -10.39 -3.16
N ALA A 103 14.12 -9.44 -4.06
CA ALA A 103 14.51 -8.05 -3.92
C ALA A 103 13.89 -7.42 -2.66
N ASN A 104 12.58 -7.67 -2.40
CA ASN A 104 11.93 -7.18 -1.20
C ASN A 104 12.57 -7.73 0.08
N VAL A 105 12.88 -9.02 0.13
CA VAL A 105 13.59 -9.61 1.27
C VAL A 105 14.97 -8.98 1.45
N LEU A 106 15.76 -8.81 0.37
CA LEU A 106 17.07 -8.19 0.45
C LEU A 106 17.00 -6.72 0.90
N LEU A 107 16.04 -5.96 0.40
CA LEU A 107 15.80 -4.58 0.83
C LEU A 107 15.34 -4.51 2.28
N TYR A 108 14.52 -5.47 2.74
CA TYR A 108 14.12 -5.57 4.14
C TYR A 108 15.31 -5.83 5.06
N LEU A 109 16.19 -6.76 4.69
CA LEU A 109 17.46 -7.01 5.38
C LEU A 109 18.34 -5.74 5.44
N GLY A 110 18.44 -5.03 4.31
CA GLY A 110 19.16 -3.75 4.21
C GLY A 110 18.55 -2.67 5.11
N THR A 111 17.21 -2.60 5.16
CA THR A 111 16.52 -1.65 6.03
C THR A 111 16.74 -1.97 7.50
N ALA A 112 16.67 -3.25 7.90
CA ALA A 112 16.95 -3.67 9.27
C ALA A 112 18.37 -3.30 9.72
N LEU A 113 19.36 -3.43 8.83
CA LEU A 113 20.73 -2.95 9.09
C LEU A 113 20.81 -1.44 9.19
N ALA A 114 20.05 -0.69 8.38
CA ALA A 114 20.01 0.77 8.46
C ALA A 114 19.36 1.25 9.77
N VAL A 115 18.29 0.57 10.23
CA VAL A 115 17.72 0.79 11.57
C VAL A 115 18.75 0.51 12.66
N PHE A 116 19.47 -0.60 12.57
CA PHE A 116 20.53 -0.92 13.53
C PHE A 116 21.63 0.14 13.53
N ALA A 117 22.06 0.60 12.36
CA ALA A 117 23.08 1.65 12.24
C ALA A 117 22.61 2.96 12.90
N LEU A 118 21.36 3.39 12.68
CA LEU A 118 20.80 4.57 13.34
C LEU A 118 20.66 4.38 14.85
N ALA A 119 20.12 3.23 15.27
CA ALA A 119 19.92 2.91 16.69
C ALA A 119 21.26 2.96 17.47
N ARG A 120 22.37 2.52 16.88
CA ARG A 120 23.71 2.58 17.48
C ARG A 120 24.23 4.02 17.67
N GLU A 121 23.74 4.98 16.93
CA GLU A 121 24.07 6.39 17.15
C GLU A 121 23.24 7.00 18.30
N LEU A 122 22.09 6.42 18.63
CA LEU A 122 21.14 6.97 19.60
C LEU A 122 21.13 6.23 20.94
N LEU A 123 21.51 4.95 20.98
CA LEU A 123 21.31 4.04 22.10
C LEU A 123 22.60 3.30 22.49
N PRO A 124 22.71 2.81 23.73
CA PRO A 124 23.73 1.82 24.12
C PRO A 124 23.64 0.57 23.23
N ARG A 125 24.74 -0.17 23.10
CA ARG A 125 24.89 -1.30 22.15
C ARG A 125 23.78 -2.34 22.25
N GLU A 126 23.46 -2.76 23.47
CA GLU A 126 22.44 -3.79 23.73
C GLU A 126 21.04 -3.28 23.41
N ALA A 127 20.74 -2.03 23.72
CA ALA A 127 19.48 -1.40 23.39
C ALA A 127 19.34 -1.13 21.87
N ALA A 128 20.43 -0.80 21.19
CA ALA A 128 20.45 -0.66 19.74
C ALA A 128 20.15 -1.99 19.04
N LEU A 129 20.73 -3.10 19.54
CA LEU A 129 20.42 -4.44 19.06
C LEU A 129 18.97 -4.81 19.33
N LEU A 130 18.46 -4.54 20.55
CA LEU A 130 17.06 -4.76 20.90
C LEU A 130 16.11 -4.00 19.96
N ALA A 131 16.34 -2.70 19.74
CA ALA A 131 15.54 -1.89 18.84
C ALA A 131 15.51 -2.47 17.42
N ALA A 132 16.67 -2.85 16.88
CA ALA A 132 16.78 -3.38 15.54
C ALA A 132 16.14 -4.78 15.39
N VAL A 133 16.26 -5.65 16.39
CA VAL A 133 15.62 -6.98 16.36
C VAL A 133 14.10 -6.84 16.51
N LEU A 134 13.62 -5.99 17.43
CA LEU A 134 12.18 -5.69 17.55
C LEU A 134 11.61 -5.18 16.23
N TRP A 135 12.34 -4.28 15.56
CA TRP A 135 11.94 -3.78 14.25
C TRP A 135 11.92 -4.91 13.21
N ALA A 136 12.99 -5.71 13.14
CA ALA A 136 13.18 -6.76 12.14
C ALA A 136 12.15 -7.89 12.21
N VAL A 137 11.52 -8.12 13.37
CA VAL A 137 10.51 -9.17 13.54
C VAL A 137 9.08 -8.63 13.67
N HIS A 138 8.88 -7.31 13.52
CA HIS A 138 7.58 -6.70 13.80
C HIS A 138 6.55 -7.06 12.71
N PRO A 139 5.40 -7.67 13.06
CA PRO A 139 4.43 -8.15 12.08
C PRO A 139 3.80 -7.07 11.19
N VAL A 140 3.80 -5.81 11.64
CA VAL A 140 3.26 -4.67 10.86
C VAL A 140 4.03 -4.41 9.56
N HIS A 141 5.23 -4.96 9.40
CA HIS A 141 6.04 -4.79 8.20
C HIS A 141 5.70 -5.77 7.08
N VAL A 142 4.89 -6.80 7.38
CA VAL A 142 4.61 -7.88 6.42
C VAL A 142 3.98 -7.34 5.14
N GLU A 143 3.02 -6.41 5.23
CA GLU A 143 2.43 -5.79 4.05
C GLU A 143 3.48 -5.10 3.16
N ALA A 144 4.48 -4.44 3.75
CA ALA A 144 5.53 -3.77 2.99
C ALA A 144 6.51 -4.74 2.31
N VAL A 145 6.61 -6.00 2.79
CA VAL A 145 7.56 -7.00 2.28
C VAL A 145 6.89 -8.02 1.38
N ALA A 146 5.71 -8.53 1.76
CA ALA A 146 4.97 -9.55 1.04
C ALA A 146 4.29 -9.00 -0.23
N ASN A 147 3.75 -7.77 -0.16
CA ASN A 147 3.27 -7.04 -1.32
C ASN A 147 4.48 -6.47 -2.08
N ILE A 148 4.66 -6.85 -3.35
CA ILE A 148 5.79 -6.39 -4.18
C ILE A 148 5.81 -4.86 -4.27
N VAL A 149 4.65 -4.22 -4.42
CA VAL A 149 4.50 -2.76 -4.48
C VAL A 149 4.97 -2.07 -3.18
N GLY A 150 4.96 -2.79 -2.06
CA GLY A 150 5.53 -2.36 -0.79
C GLY A 150 7.04 -2.08 -0.83
N GLN A 151 7.76 -2.52 -1.87
CA GLN A 151 9.17 -2.23 -2.11
C GLN A 151 9.49 -0.74 -2.00
N SER A 152 8.57 0.11 -2.40
CA SER A 152 8.71 1.58 -2.30
C SER A 152 8.94 2.07 -0.85
N GLU A 153 8.42 1.35 0.17
CA GLU A 153 8.65 1.68 1.58
C GLU A 153 10.11 1.44 1.98
N MET A 154 10.70 0.35 1.50
CA MET A 154 12.10 0.00 1.79
C MET A 154 13.06 0.90 1.00
N LEU A 155 12.75 1.18 -0.27
CA LEU A 155 13.53 2.05 -1.14
C LEU A 155 13.59 3.49 -0.62
N VAL A 156 12.57 3.99 0.07
CA VAL A 156 12.62 5.31 0.72
C VAL A 156 13.22 5.25 2.12
N ALA A 157 13.00 4.16 2.87
CA ALA A 157 13.46 4.05 4.26
C ALA A 157 14.99 3.92 4.36
N ILE A 158 15.62 3.09 3.52
CA ILE A 158 17.06 2.88 3.53
C ILE A 158 17.81 4.22 3.37
N PRO A 159 17.62 4.99 2.30
CA PRO A 159 18.35 6.25 2.13
C PRO A 159 17.98 7.29 3.18
N THR A 160 16.71 7.31 3.67
CA THR A 160 16.31 8.19 4.78
C THR A 160 17.10 7.87 6.06
N LEU A 161 17.14 6.61 6.47
CA LEU A 161 17.86 6.17 7.66
C LEU A 161 19.36 6.39 7.56
N LEU A 162 19.94 6.14 6.39
CA LEU A 162 21.36 6.39 6.15
C LEU A 162 21.69 7.87 6.18
N ALA A 163 20.86 8.75 5.59
CA ALA A 163 21.03 10.20 5.66
C ALA A 163 21.03 10.70 7.10
N VAL A 164 20.06 10.25 7.91
CA VAL A 164 19.96 10.60 9.33
C VAL A 164 21.14 10.05 10.12
N THR A 165 21.54 8.80 9.87
CA THR A 165 22.71 8.18 10.53
C THR A 165 23.99 8.95 10.23
N MET A 166 24.22 9.31 8.96
CA MET A 166 25.39 10.10 8.55
C MET A 166 25.40 11.48 9.23
N TYR A 167 24.23 12.12 9.29
CA TYR A 167 24.07 13.41 9.96
C TYR A 167 24.39 13.33 11.45
N VAL A 168 23.73 12.43 12.18
CA VAL A 168 23.91 12.27 13.63
C VAL A 168 25.35 11.90 13.97
N ARG A 169 25.96 10.99 13.20
CA ARG A 169 27.37 10.57 13.41
C ARG A 169 28.35 11.73 13.29
N ASP A 170 28.26 12.52 12.22
CA ASP A 170 29.15 13.67 12.03
C ASP A 170 28.92 14.74 13.09
N ARG A 171 27.62 15.00 13.45
CA ARG A 171 27.28 15.98 14.50
C ARG A 171 27.79 15.57 15.88
N ARG A 172 27.82 14.26 16.19
CA ARG A 172 28.45 13.74 17.42
C ARG A 172 29.98 13.88 17.39
N ALA A 173 30.59 13.73 16.23
CA ALA A 173 32.04 13.88 16.07
C ALA A 173 32.50 15.36 16.05
N GLY A 174 31.58 16.31 15.94
CA GLY A 174 31.84 17.76 15.98
C GLY A 174 31.14 18.54 14.88
N ASP A 175 31.42 18.32 13.62
CA ASP A 175 30.85 19.08 12.49
C ASP A 175 30.62 18.25 11.24
N LEU A 176 29.74 18.73 10.36
CA LEU A 176 29.46 18.11 9.08
C LEU A 176 30.68 18.16 8.15
N ARG A 177 31.05 17.02 7.56
CA ARG A 177 32.06 16.95 6.53
C ARG A 177 31.44 17.21 5.15
N GLY A 178 32.20 17.77 4.20
CA GLY A 178 31.72 18.00 2.84
C GLY A 178 31.19 16.72 2.16
N ARG A 179 31.91 15.59 2.34
CA ARG A 179 31.46 14.28 1.85
C ARG A 179 30.13 13.81 2.46
N THR A 180 29.86 14.18 3.71
CA THR A 180 28.60 13.86 4.39
C THR A 180 27.46 14.69 3.81
N VAL A 181 27.68 15.97 3.52
CA VAL A 181 26.70 16.82 2.82
C VAL A 181 26.35 16.22 1.46
N ALA A 182 27.36 15.82 0.66
CA ALA A 182 27.14 15.18 -0.63
C ALA A 182 26.42 13.82 -0.50
N GLY A 183 26.82 13.01 0.49
CA GLY A 183 26.16 11.72 0.78
C GLY A 183 24.70 11.88 1.16
N ILE A 184 24.37 12.83 2.05
CA ILE A 184 22.97 13.14 2.44
C ILE A 184 22.19 13.61 1.21
N ALA A 185 22.75 14.47 0.37
CA ALA A 185 22.08 14.92 -0.86
C ALA A 185 21.79 13.75 -1.80
N GLY A 186 22.74 12.82 -2.00
CA GLY A 186 22.52 11.61 -2.79
C GLY A 186 21.43 10.69 -2.21
N MET A 187 21.45 10.46 -0.89
CA MET A 187 20.41 9.69 -0.21
C MET A 187 19.04 10.36 -0.31
N PHE A 188 19.00 11.69 -0.21
CA PHE A 188 17.77 12.46 -0.36
C PHE A 188 17.20 12.36 -1.79
N ALA A 189 18.05 12.43 -2.82
CA ALA A 189 17.62 12.21 -4.20
C ALA A 189 16.98 10.83 -4.38
N LEU A 190 17.66 9.78 -3.89
CA LEU A 190 17.13 8.42 -3.94
C LEU A 190 15.79 8.30 -3.21
N ALA A 191 15.66 8.88 -2.01
CA ALA A 191 14.43 8.86 -1.24
C ALA A 191 13.28 9.56 -1.98
N LEU A 192 13.49 10.77 -2.52
CA LEU A 192 12.50 11.53 -3.28
C LEU A 192 11.99 10.79 -4.51
N LEU A 193 12.90 10.14 -5.25
CA LEU A 193 12.59 9.43 -6.48
C LEU A 193 12.02 8.02 -6.24
N SER A 194 12.07 7.53 -4.99
CA SER A 194 11.51 6.24 -4.60
C SER A 194 10.07 6.35 -4.11
N LYS A 195 9.78 7.31 -3.24
CA LYS A 195 8.44 7.52 -2.66
C LYS A 195 8.30 8.94 -2.11
N GLU A 196 7.06 9.45 -2.09
CA GLU A 196 6.72 10.80 -1.61
C GLU A 196 7.21 11.09 -0.19
N HIS A 197 7.27 10.07 0.68
CA HIS A 197 7.80 10.17 2.04
C HIS A 197 9.26 10.65 2.10
N GLY A 198 10.01 10.51 1.01
CA GLY A 198 11.37 11.05 0.90
C GLY A 198 11.46 12.55 1.20
N ILE A 199 10.39 13.31 0.96
CA ILE A 199 10.33 14.75 1.26
C ILE A 199 10.48 15.05 2.77
N LEU A 200 10.31 14.05 3.64
CA LEU A 200 10.47 14.19 5.08
C LEU A 200 11.93 14.26 5.55
N VAL A 201 12.89 13.86 4.73
CA VAL A 201 14.32 13.83 5.13
C VAL A 201 14.79 15.16 5.71
N PRO A 202 14.60 16.32 5.08
CA PRO A 202 15.01 17.62 5.66
C PRO A 202 14.37 17.87 7.03
N PHE A 203 13.10 17.54 7.19
CA PHE A 203 12.37 17.73 8.45
C PHE A 203 12.87 16.79 9.55
N ILE A 204 13.22 15.54 9.22
CA ILE A 204 13.81 14.58 10.15
C ILE A 204 15.21 15.06 10.59
N LEU A 205 16.00 15.61 9.68
CA LEU A 205 17.31 16.19 10.04
C LEU A 205 17.19 17.42 10.95
N ILE A 206 16.21 18.31 10.69
CA ILE A 206 15.89 19.42 11.57
C ILE A 206 15.44 18.91 12.94
N LEU A 207 14.56 17.90 12.95
CA LEU A 207 14.09 17.28 14.17
C LEU A 207 15.26 16.71 15.00
N ALA A 208 16.17 15.97 14.37
CA ALA A 208 17.37 15.44 15.03
C ALA A 208 18.26 16.57 15.57
N GLU A 209 18.48 17.65 14.80
CA GLU A 209 19.27 18.79 15.28
C GLU A 209 18.64 19.47 16.49
N VAL A 210 17.33 19.75 16.44
CA VAL A 210 16.62 20.44 17.52
C VAL A 210 16.55 19.60 18.80
N THR A 211 16.33 18.30 18.67
CA THR A 211 16.18 17.42 19.84
C THR A 211 17.52 17.02 20.45
N LEU A 212 18.54 16.74 19.64
CA LEU A 212 19.80 16.14 20.10
C LEU A 212 20.92 17.17 20.38
N ARG A 213 20.73 18.43 19.98
CA ARG A 213 21.74 19.47 20.01
C ARG A 213 22.46 19.58 21.36
N ASP A 214 21.71 19.62 22.44
CA ASP A 214 22.26 19.92 23.77
C ASP A 214 22.68 18.66 24.54
N SER A 215 22.35 17.46 24.04
CA SER A 215 22.55 16.20 24.76
C SER A 215 23.51 15.22 24.07
N HIS A 216 23.60 15.28 22.73
CA HIS A 216 24.35 14.29 21.94
C HIS A 216 25.39 14.95 21.01
N PHE A 217 25.26 16.23 20.68
CA PHE A 217 26.16 16.88 19.77
C PHE A 217 27.27 17.65 20.51
N ALA A 218 28.52 17.39 20.14
CA ALA A 218 29.67 17.91 20.85
C ALA A 218 29.87 19.42 20.69
N ARG A 219 29.46 20.01 19.56
CA ARG A 219 29.64 21.43 19.23
C ARG A 219 28.51 21.93 18.33
N PRO A 220 28.21 23.27 18.32
CA PRO A 220 27.38 23.84 17.27
C PRO A 220 28.05 23.56 15.92
N ALA A 221 27.30 23.02 14.95
CA ALA A 221 27.85 22.83 13.61
C ALA A 221 28.24 24.18 13.00
N ALA A 222 29.33 24.20 12.22
CA ALA A 222 29.73 25.39 11.50
C ALA A 222 28.59 25.86 10.58
N LEU A 223 28.16 27.10 10.75
CA LEU A 223 27.05 27.71 10.01
C LEU A 223 27.14 27.50 8.49
N PRO A 224 28.34 27.65 7.83
CA PRO A 224 28.45 27.51 6.38
C PRO A 224 28.02 26.14 5.84
N ARG A 225 28.40 25.03 6.50
CA ARG A 225 28.07 23.66 6.02
C ARG A 225 26.64 23.29 6.28
N ARG A 226 26.06 23.72 7.39
CA ARG A 226 24.62 23.55 7.67
C ARG A 226 23.78 24.34 6.68
N ALA A 227 24.16 25.59 6.41
CA ALA A 227 23.50 26.42 5.40
C ALA A 227 23.62 25.81 4.00
N LEU A 228 24.80 25.26 3.64
CA LEU A 228 24.98 24.53 2.38
C LEU A 228 24.03 23.32 2.29
N LEU A 229 24.00 22.46 3.32
CA LEU A 229 23.09 21.33 3.37
C LEU A 229 21.63 21.77 3.22
N ALA A 230 21.19 22.75 4.03
CA ALA A 230 19.81 23.26 3.99
C ALA A 230 19.44 23.82 2.61
N ARG A 231 20.32 24.60 1.98
CA ARG A 231 20.11 25.14 0.63
C ARG A 231 20.02 24.01 -0.41
N THR A 232 20.95 23.03 -0.34
CA THR A 232 20.94 21.89 -1.26
C THR A 232 19.62 21.12 -1.16
N LEU A 233 19.20 20.75 0.05
CA LEU A 233 17.95 20.01 0.26
C LEU A 233 16.72 20.81 -0.16
N LEU A 234 16.71 22.13 0.11
CA LEU A 234 15.62 23.01 -0.34
C LEU A 234 15.54 23.07 -1.86
N LEU A 235 16.67 23.30 -2.55
CA LEU A 235 16.71 23.35 -4.02
C LEU A 235 16.27 22.01 -4.63
N MET A 236 16.69 20.88 -4.06
CA MET A 236 16.27 19.55 -4.52
C MET A 236 14.78 19.34 -4.29
N THR A 237 14.23 19.78 -3.15
CA THR A 237 12.79 19.71 -2.88
C THR A 237 12.00 20.52 -3.91
N VAL A 238 12.42 21.77 -4.16
CA VAL A 238 11.77 22.63 -5.16
C VAL A 238 11.85 22.00 -6.56
N ALA A 239 13.02 21.53 -6.97
CA ALA A 239 13.19 20.86 -8.26
C ALA A 239 12.29 19.62 -8.39
N TYR A 240 12.24 18.77 -7.35
CA TYR A 240 11.35 17.60 -7.32
C TYR A 240 9.87 17.99 -7.45
N VAL A 241 9.42 19.01 -6.70
CA VAL A 241 8.03 19.48 -6.76
C VAL A 241 7.69 20.01 -8.15
N VAL A 242 8.60 20.80 -8.77
CA VAL A 242 8.42 21.32 -10.14
C VAL A 242 8.31 20.18 -11.15
N VAL A 243 9.24 19.20 -11.11
CA VAL A 243 9.21 18.04 -12.01
C VAL A 243 7.94 17.23 -11.80
N ARG A 244 7.57 16.97 -10.54
CA ARG A 244 6.34 16.24 -10.21
C ARG A 244 5.09 16.95 -10.74
N LEU A 245 4.99 18.28 -10.58
CA LEU A 245 3.88 19.07 -11.12
C LEU A 245 3.85 19.06 -12.64
N ALA A 246 5.01 19.11 -13.29
CA ALA A 246 5.10 19.05 -14.76
C ALA A 246 4.62 17.69 -15.31
N ILE A 247 4.92 16.59 -14.61
CA ILE A 247 4.55 15.23 -15.04
C ILE A 247 3.10 14.90 -14.69
N LEU A 248 2.67 15.21 -13.45
CA LEU A 248 1.37 14.78 -12.93
C LEU A 248 0.26 15.81 -13.13
N GLY A 249 0.58 17.08 -13.44
CA GLY A 249 -0.38 18.17 -13.53
C GLY A 249 -1.02 18.59 -12.19
N ARG A 250 -0.65 17.96 -11.09
CA ARG A 250 -1.22 18.18 -9.75
C ARG A 250 -0.21 17.91 -8.64
N PHE A 251 -0.39 18.54 -7.49
CA PHE A 251 0.50 18.35 -6.33
C PHE A 251 0.18 17.07 -5.55
N ALA A 252 -1.10 16.83 -5.26
CA ALA A 252 -1.55 15.64 -4.55
C ALA A 252 -1.73 14.45 -5.50
N GLY A 253 -1.54 13.26 -4.98
CA GLY A 253 -1.78 12.00 -5.70
C GLY A 253 -3.25 11.73 -5.99
N ASP A 254 -3.57 10.48 -6.20
CA ASP A 254 -4.84 9.94 -6.67
C ASP A 254 -6.09 10.36 -5.91
N ALA A 255 -7.18 9.90 -6.46
CA ALA A 255 -8.46 9.98 -5.81
C ALA A 255 -8.34 9.53 -4.35
N PRO A 256 -8.82 10.34 -3.40
CA PRO A 256 -8.87 9.94 -2.02
C PRO A 256 -9.69 8.65 -1.87
N HIS A 257 -9.49 7.95 -0.75
CA HIS A 257 -10.36 6.82 -0.42
C HIS A 257 -11.83 7.27 -0.58
N PRO A 258 -12.72 6.48 -1.21
CA PRO A 258 -14.08 6.90 -1.54
C PRO A 258 -14.83 7.54 -0.36
N THR A 259 -14.63 6.98 0.85
CA THR A 259 -15.26 7.49 2.08
C THR A 259 -14.69 8.82 2.58
N LEU A 260 -13.58 9.30 2.03
CA LEU A 260 -12.95 10.57 2.42
C LEU A 260 -13.21 11.70 1.42
N THR A 261 -13.79 11.38 0.24
CA THR A 261 -13.91 12.32 -0.88
C THR A 261 -14.75 13.53 -0.50
N ASP A 262 -15.88 13.31 0.15
CA ASP A 262 -16.86 14.35 0.46
C ASP A 262 -16.71 14.93 1.88
N LEU A 263 -15.74 14.43 2.66
CA LEU A 263 -15.53 14.90 4.03
C LEU A 263 -14.79 16.23 4.08
N THR A 264 -15.30 17.12 4.90
CA THR A 264 -14.61 18.35 5.31
C THR A 264 -13.34 18.02 6.11
N ARG A 265 -12.44 19.00 6.27
CA ARG A 265 -11.24 18.83 7.11
C ARG A 265 -11.57 18.50 8.57
N ALA A 266 -12.66 19.07 9.10
CA ALA A 266 -13.09 18.80 10.47
C ALA A 266 -13.59 17.36 10.64
N GLU A 267 -14.39 16.85 9.70
CA GLU A 267 -14.86 15.46 9.70
C GLU A 267 -13.68 14.49 9.58
N ARG A 268 -12.71 14.77 8.71
CA ARG A 268 -11.49 13.96 8.63
C ARG A 268 -10.69 13.95 9.93
N LEU A 269 -10.62 15.06 10.65
CA LEU A 269 -10.00 15.09 11.98
C LEU A 269 -10.70 14.17 12.96
N TRP A 270 -12.03 14.14 12.97
CA TRP A 270 -12.79 13.22 13.81
C TRP A 270 -12.53 11.75 13.40
N VAL A 271 -12.62 11.42 12.13
CA VAL A 271 -12.30 10.08 11.64
C VAL A 271 -10.90 9.65 12.08
N MET A 272 -9.89 10.50 11.87
CA MET A 272 -8.51 10.14 12.21
C MET A 272 -8.26 10.06 13.71
N LEU A 273 -8.98 10.85 14.51
CA LEU A 273 -8.91 10.74 15.98
C LEU A 273 -9.49 9.41 16.47
N ALA A 274 -10.59 8.93 15.87
CA ALA A 274 -11.17 7.63 16.15
C ALA A 274 -10.22 6.47 15.76
N LEU A 275 -9.32 6.67 14.79
CA LEU A 275 -8.35 5.67 14.31
C LEU A 275 -7.03 5.64 15.11
N VAL A 276 -6.75 6.60 15.98
CA VAL A 276 -5.53 6.61 16.80
C VAL A 276 -5.35 5.33 17.62
N PRO A 277 -6.40 4.75 18.26
CA PRO A 277 -6.27 3.47 18.97
C PRO A 277 -5.88 2.32 18.05
N GLU A 278 -6.32 2.33 16.78
CA GLU A 278 -5.96 1.30 15.81
C GLU A 278 -4.47 1.37 15.44
N PHE A 279 -3.93 2.57 15.20
CA PHE A 279 -2.49 2.73 15.01
C PHE A 279 -1.68 2.28 16.24
N ALA A 280 -2.16 2.60 17.45
CA ALA A 280 -1.52 2.12 18.69
C ALA A 280 -1.59 0.59 18.79
N ARG A 281 -2.74 -0.01 18.49
CA ARG A 281 -2.92 -1.47 18.47
C ARG A 281 -1.93 -2.13 17.50
N LEU A 282 -1.77 -1.59 16.31
CA LEU A 282 -0.85 -2.11 15.29
C LEU A 282 0.62 -2.06 15.77
N PHE A 283 1.01 -1.06 16.55
CA PHE A 283 2.35 -1.01 17.14
C PHE A 283 2.56 -1.98 18.32
N PHE A 284 1.59 -2.07 19.22
CA PHE A 284 1.77 -2.83 20.46
C PHE A 284 1.25 -4.26 20.40
N TRP A 285 0.20 -4.49 19.60
CA TRP A 285 -0.48 -5.80 19.54
C TRP A 285 -0.95 -6.15 18.14
N PRO A 286 -0.04 -6.40 17.19
CA PRO A 286 -0.35 -6.69 15.78
C PRO A 286 -0.84 -8.15 15.57
N ALA A 287 -1.76 -8.63 16.40
CA ALA A 287 -2.31 -9.98 16.29
C ALA A 287 -3.28 -10.11 15.11
N ARG A 288 -4.08 -9.07 14.86
CA ARG A 288 -5.00 -8.99 13.72
C ARG A 288 -4.45 -8.01 12.71
N LEU A 289 -4.24 -8.48 11.49
CA LEU A 289 -3.66 -7.73 10.39
C LEU A 289 -4.50 -7.95 9.14
N HIS A 290 -4.86 -6.88 8.43
CA HIS A 290 -5.75 -6.91 7.28
C HIS A 290 -5.05 -6.37 6.04
N ALA A 291 -5.45 -6.83 4.85
CA ALA A 291 -4.98 -6.24 3.61
C ALA A 291 -5.63 -4.88 3.32
N ASP A 292 -6.80 -4.64 3.89
CA ASP A 292 -7.55 -3.39 3.76
C ASP A 292 -8.29 -3.08 5.07
N TYR A 293 -8.28 -1.81 5.47
CA TYR A 293 -8.95 -1.28 6.66
C TYR A 293 -10.12 -0.41 6.22
N SER A 294 -11.20 -1.05 5.78
CA SER A 294 -12.42 -0.39 5.33
C SER A 294 -13.28 0.14 6.47
N PRO A 295 -14.14 1.14 6.23
CA PRO A 295 -15.27 1.43 7.12
C PRO A 295 -16.04 0.13 7.45
N ASN A 296 -16.66 0.07 8.60
CA ASN A 296 -17.31 -1.07 9.25
C ASN A 296 -16.29 -2.05 9.90
N ALA A 297 -15.16 -2.36 9.28
CA ALA A 297 -14.08 -3.11 9.90
C ALA A 297 -13.28 -2.29 10.94
N ILE A 298 -13.33 -0.94 10.84
CA ILE A 298 -12.71 0.02 11.76
C ILE A 298 -13.68 1.15 12.10
N PRO A 299 -13.52 1.84 13.28
CA PRO A 299 -14.36 2.97 13.65
C PRO A 299 -14.29 4.09 12.61
N PHE A 300 -15.45 4.55 12.12
CA PHE A 300 -15.55 5.63 11.14
C PHE A 300 -16.53 6.70 11.66
N LEU A 301 -16.02 7.64 12.47
CA LEU A 301 -16.79 8.65 13.18
C LEU A 301 -16.50 10.04 12.60
N THR A 302 -17.48 10.65 11.96
CA THR A 302 -17.34 11.96 11.26
C THR A 302 -17.75 13.17 12.11
N SER A 303 -18.37 12.95 13.27
CA SER A 303 -18.84 13.99 14.18
C SER A 303 -18.41 13.70 15.62
N PRO A 304 -18.46 14.67 16.55
CA PRO A 304 -18.12 14.42 17.95
C PRO A 304 -18.87 13.25 18.55
N ASP A 305 -18.13 12.26 19.08
CA ASP A 305 -18.66 11.01 19.64
C ASP A 305 -17.79 10.55 20.82
N PRO A 306 -18.34 9.96 21.89
CA PRO A 306 -17.55 9.39 22.99
C PRO A 306 -16.48 8.37 22.54
N GLY A 307 -16.66 7.71 21.38
CA GLY A 307 -15.69 6.80 20.78
C GLY A 307 -14.34 7.45 20.43
N HIS A 308 -14.26 8.80 20.41
CA HIS A 308 -12.99 9.52 20.24
C HIS A 308 -12.14 9.58 21.52
N LEU A 309 -12.72 9.31 22.70
CA LEU A 309 -12.02 9.45 23.97
C LEU A 309 -10.74 8.62 24.07
N PRO A 310 -10.69 7.35 23.65
CA PRO A 310 -9.44 6.57 23.67
C PRO A 310 -8.34 7.21 22.80
N GLY A 311 -8.68 7.70 21.61
CA GLY A 311 -7.75 8.38 20.72
C GLY A 311 -7.21 9.67 21.30
N ALA A 312 -8.10 10.49 21.88
CA ALA A 312 -7.73 11.73 22.55
C ALA A 312 -6.79 11.47 23.75
N LEU A 313 -7.09 10.45 24.57
CA LEU A 313 -6.23 10.06 25.72
C LEU A 313 -4.84 9.59 25.27
N ILE A 314 -4.75 8.80 24.19
CA ILE A 314 -3.45 8.37 23.63
C ILE A 314 -2.65 9.58 23.15
N LEU A 315 -3.27 10.51 22.42
CA LEU A 315 -2.58 11.71 21.95
C LEU A 315 -2.15 12.61 23.12
N LEU A 316 -3.00 12.82 24.13
CA LEU A 316 -2.66 13.57 25.32
C LEU A 316 -1.50 12.91 26.09
N ALA A 317 -1.51 11.58 26.23
CA ALA A 317 -0.41 10.84 26.83
C ALA A 317 0.89 10.98 26.03
N ALA A 318 0.83 10.95 24.69
CA ALA A 318 1.99 11.18 23.83
C ALA A 318 2.54 12.60 23.98
N ILE A 319 1.67 13.62 24.04
CA ILE A 319 2.05 15.03 24.26
C ILE A 319 2.67 15.21 25.65
N ALA A 320 2.04 14.68 26.70
CA ALA A 320 2.58 14.72 28.06
C ALA A 320 3.94 14.00 28.15
N GLY A 321 4.04 12.82 27.54
CA GLY A 321 5.30 12.08 27.40
C GLY A 321 6.38 12.88 26.69
N LEU A 322 6.03 13.57 25.60
CA LEU A 322 6.94 14.46 24.88
C LEU A 322 7.42 15.63 25.75
N VAL A 323 6.54 16.30 26.48
CA VAL A 323 6.89 17.42 27.37
C VAL A 323 7.86 16.96 28.46
N VAL A 324 7.61 15.80 29.07
CA VAL A 324 8.51 15.21 30.07
C VAL A 324 9.83 14.81 29.42
N ALA A 325 9.79 14.11 28.29
CA ALA A 325 10.98 13.66 27.57
C ALA A 325 11.83 14.81 27.08
N TRP A 326 11.22 15.93 26.65
CA TRP A 326 11.94 17.13 26.23
C TRP A 326 12.90 17.67 27.28
N ARG A 327 12.56 17.50 28.56
CA ARG A 327 13.38 17.94 29.69
C ARG A 327 14.31 16.86 30.24
N ARG A 328 13.94 15.57 30.11
CA ARG A 328 14.63 14.47 30.79
C ARG A 328 15.42 13.55 29.85
N ASP A 329 14.93 13.33 28.65
CA ASP A 329 15.54 12.37 27.70
C ASP A 329 15.25 12.74 26.25
N ARG A 330 16.21 13.35 25.61
CA ARG A 330 16.07 13.86 24.24
C ARG A 330 15.91 12.76 23.19
N VAL A 331 16.38 11.53 23.45
CA VAL A 331 16.18 10.39 22.55
C VAL A 331 14.71 9.96 22.55
N ILE A 332 14.06 9.93 23.72
CA ILE A 332 12.63 9.68 23.82
C ILE A 332 11.84 10.79 23.09
N ALA A 333 12.21 12.05 23.28
CA ALA A 333 11.57 13.17 22.58
C ALA A 333 11.70 13.03 21.05
N LEU A 334 12.90 12.69 20.54
CA LEU A 334 13.13 12.41 19.12
C LEU A 334 12.25 11.26 18.64
N ALA A 335 12.17 10.18 19.40
CA ALA A 335 11.41 8.98 19.03
C ALA A 335 9.90 9.27 18.91
N ILE A 336 9.31 10.02 19.86
CA ILE A 336 7.89 10.42 19.82
C ILE A 336 7.64 11.32 18.61
N LEU A 337 8.48 12.35 18.42
CA LEU A 337 8.35 13.28 17.30
C LEU A 337 8.60 12.62 15.95
N TRP A 338 9.48 11.61 15.88
CA TRP A 338 9.68 10.81 14.69
C TRP A 338 8.39 10.11 14.26
N VAL A 339 7.72 9.42 15.19
CA VAL A 339 6.42 8.77 14.92
C VAL A 339 5.41 9.79 14.40
N GLY A 340 5.24 10.94 15.09
CA GLY A 340 4.29 11.97 14.67
C GLY A 340 4.61 12.56 13.29
N LEU A 341 5.88 12.90 13.03
CA LEU A 341 6.31 13.47 11.75
C LEU A 341 6.12 12.50 10.58
N THR A 342 6.45 11.23 10.79
CA THR A 342 6.39 10.23 9.71
C THR A 342 4.97 9.68 9.46
N LEU A 343 4.08 9.73 10.45
CA LEU A 343 2.64 9.48 10.28
C LEU A 343 1.89 10.66 9.65
N GLY A 344 2.39 11.89 9.81
CA GLY A 344 1.70 13.11 9.37
C GLY A 344 1.18 13.07 7.93
N PRO A 345 1.99 12.74 6.92
CA PRO A 345 1.57 12.68 5.51
C PRO A 345 0.47 11.67 5.21
N VAL A 346 0.40 10.57 5.95
CA VAL A 346 -0.58 9.48 5.76
C VAL A 346 -1.76 9.56 6.72
N SER A 347 -1.83 10.63 7.51
CA SER A 347 -2.91 10.84 8.48
C SER A 347 -4.24 11.29 7.87
N ASN A 348 -4.34 11.44 6.55
CA ASN A 348 -5.54 11.95 5.85
C ASN A 348 -6.06 13.32 6.32
N ILE A 349 -5.36 13.99 7.25
CA ILE A 349 -5.78 15.30 7.81
C ILE A 349 -5.48 16.42 6.81
N LEU A 350 -4.23 16.50 6.34
CA LEU A 350 -3.79 17.56 5.44
C LEU A 350 -4.17 17.23 3.98
N ILE A 351 -3.81 16.03 3.55
CA ILE A 351 -4.06 15.53 2.20
C ILE A 351 -4.71 14.16 2.35
N PRO A 352 -5.94 13.98 1.86
CA PRO A 352 -6.57 12.66 1.87
C PRO A 352 -5.82 11.72 0.92
N THR A 353 -5.59 10.50 1.37
CA THR A 353 -4.89 9.45 0.61
C THR A 353 -5.88 8.36 0.15
N GLY A 354 -5.45 7.44 -0.69
CA GLY A 354 -6.28 6.32 -1.16
C GLY A 354 -6.56 5.25 -0.11
N VAL A 355 -6.06 5.40 1.13
CA VAL A 355 -6.24 4.42 2.21
C VAL A 355 -6.57 5.13 3.53
N LEU A 356 -7.45 4.51 4.36
CA LEU A 356 -7.74 5.02 5.70
C LEU A 356 -6.61 4.65 6.67
N VAL A 357 -6.29 3.38 6.75
CA VAL A 357 -5.17 2.78 7.47
C VAL A 357 -4.55 1.73 6.56
N ALA A 358 -3.23 1.61 6.56
CA ALA A 358 -2.51 0.52 5.93
C ALA A 358 -1.28 0.19 6.80
N GLU A 359 -1.01 -1.10 7.00
CA GLU A 359 0.11 -1.57 7.84
C GLU A 359 1.45 -1.03 7.31
N ARG A 360 1.63 -1.02 5.98
CA ARG A 360 2.82 -0.48 5.31
C ARG A 360 3.11 0.98 5.66
N THR A 361 2.10 1.79 6.00
CA THR A 361 2.31 3.20 6.37
C THR A 361 3.02 3.37 7.70
N LEU A 362 3.04 2.31 8.54
CA LEU A 362 3.74 2.27 9.82
C LEU A 362 5.23 1.87 9.68
N PHE A 363 5.69 1.55 8.48
CA PHE A 363 7.06 1.06 8.24
C PHE A 363 8.13 2.04 8.72
N LEU A 364 8.10 3.28 8.29
CA LEU A 364 9.03 4.31 8.74
C LEU A 364 8.72 4.84 10.16
N PRO A 365 7.46 5.05 10.58
CA PRO A 365 7.11 5.39 11.96
C PRO A 365 7.58 4.38 13.01
N SER A 366 7.60 3.08 12.68
CA SER A 366 8.03 2.02 13.60
C SER A 366 9.48 2.17 14.07
N VAL A 367 10.32 2.85 13.32
CA VAL A 367 11.72 3.15 13.73
C VAL A 367 11.72 4.00 15.02
N GLY A 368 10.89 5.05 15.08
CA GLY A 368 10.72 5.84 16.29
C GLY A 368 10.16 5.01 17.44
N PHE A 369 9.16 4.17 17.16
CA PHE A 369 8.55 3.28 18.15
C PHE A 369 9.56 2.31 18.78
N VAL A 370 10.39 1.61 18.00
CA VAL A 370 11.37 0.66 18.59
C VAL A 370 12.51 1.37 19.32
N VAL A 371 12.91 2.57 18.87
CA VAL A 371 13.88 3.41 19.60
C VAL A 371 13.31 3.83 20.95
N LEU A 372 12.03 4.25 21.00
CA LEU A 372 11.31 4.58 22.22
C LEU A 372 11.30 3.39 23.19
N VAL A 373 10.84 2.22 22.72
CA VAL A 373 10.75 0.99 23.55
C VAL A 373 12.12 0.59 24.09
N ALA A 374 13.13 0.57 23.26
CA ALA A 374 14.49 0.22 23.66
C ALA A 374 15.09 1.22 24.66
N ARG A 375 14.81 2.53 24.47
CA ARG A 375 15.27 3.55 25.41
C ARG A 375 14.57 3.44 26.77
N LEU A 376 13.27 3.19 26.79
CA LEU A 376 12.52 2.92 28.02
C LEU A 376 13.05 1.68 28.74
N ALA A 377 13.42 0.62 28.03
CA ALA A 377 14.05 -0.56 28.60
C ALA A 377 15.39 -0.24 29.28
N VAL A 378 16.23 0.63 28.69
CA VAL A 378 17.46 1.12 29.32
C VAL A 378 17.18 1.84 30.63
N LEU A 379 16.16 2.69 30.67
CA LEU A 379 15.80 3.44 31.87
C LEU A 379 15.20 2.55 32.96
N ALA A 380 14.48 1.49 32.59
CA ALA A 380 13.90 0.52 33.53
C ALA A 380 14.94 -0.48 34.08
N ALA A 381 16.07 -0.71 33.39
CA ALA A 381 17.05 -1.72 33.75
C ALA A 381 17.62 -1.59 35.18
N PRO A 382 17.98 -0.40 35.72
CA PRO A 382 18.46 -0.25 37.08
C PRO A 382 17.42 -0.62 38.14
N ALA A 383 16.14 -0.24 37.91
CA ALA A 383 15.05 -0.59 38.82
C ALA A 383 14.82 -2.12 38.86
N LEU A 384 14.88 -2.78 37.71
CA LEU A 384 14.77 -4.24 37.60
C LEU A 384 15.95 -4.97 38.23
N ALA A 385 17.17 -4.40 38.14
CA ALA A 385 18.37 -4.97 38.78
C ALA A 385 18.29 -4.92 40.32
N GLY A 386 17.63 -3.90 40.88
CA GLY A 386 17.40 -3.73 42.32
C GLY A 386 16.32 -4.63 42.92
N VAL A 387 15.55 -5.38 42.13
CA VAL A 387 14.48 -6.26 42.63
C VAL A 387 15.08 -7.50 43.31
N PRO A 388 14.81 -7.75 44.62
CA PRO A 388 15.43 -8.85 45.36
C PRO A 388 15.04 -10.25 44.86
N ARG A 389 13.93 -10.37 44.12
CA ARG A 389 13.37 -11.65 43.67
C ARG A 389 14.08 -12.14 42.41
N GLY A 390 14.97 -13.12 42.53
CA GLY A 390 15.75 -13.70 41.43
C GLY A 390 14.93 -14.21 40.26
N TRP A 391 13.67 -14.58 40.48
CA TRP A 391 12.76 -14.99 39.39
C TRP A 391 12.39 -13.82 38.44
N VAL A 392 12.21 -12.60 38.93
CA VAL A 392 11.90 -11.40 38.09
C VAL A 392 13.04 -11.12 37.12
N ARG A 393 14.29 -11.24 37.59
CA ARG A 393 15.49 -11.06 36.77
C ARG A 393 15.59 -12.08 35.63
N ARG A 394 14.97 -13.25 35.75
CA ARG A 394 14.91 -14.28 34.69
C ARG A 394 13.65 -14.15 33.85
N ALA A 395 12.55 -13.75 34.45
CA ALA A 395 11.26 -13.61 33.75
C ALA A 395 11.31 -12.52 32.65
N VAL A 396 11.90 -11.36 32.91
CA VAL A 396 11.95 -10.25 31.92
C VAL A 396 12.63 -10.66 30.61
N PRO A 397 13.86 -11.19 30.60
CA PRO A 397 14.49 -11.62 29.34
C PRO A 397 13.79 -12.84 28.72
N ALA A 398 13.19 -13.73 29.52
CA ALA A 398 12.42 -14.85 29.00
C ALA A 398 11.14 -14.38 28.29
N THR A 399 10.40 -13.44 28.89
CA THR A 399 9.21 -12.84 28.27
C THR A 399 9.59 -12.08 26.99
N LEU A 400 10.66 -11.30 27.01
CA LEU A 400 11.15 -10.63 25.80
C LEU A 400 11.51 -11.65 24.70
N GLY A 401 12.22 -12.72 25.06
CA GLY A 401 12.54 -13.80 24.11
C GLY A 401 11.28 -14.44 23.52
N LEU A 402 10.27 -14.71 24.34
CA LEU A 402 8.98 -15.24 23.90
C LEU A 402 8.26 -14.27 22.95
N VAL A 403 8.24 -12.97 23.27
CA VAL A 403 7.65 -11.93 22.39
C VAL A 403 8.35 -11.88 21.04
N LEU A 404 9.70 -11.91 21.03
CA LEU A 404 10.46 -11.91 19.78
C LEU A 404 10.18 -13.15 18.93
N VAL A 405 10.13 -14.34 19.56
CA VAL A 405 9.78 -15.59 18.85
C VAL A 405 8.35 -15.51 18.31
N ALA A 406 7.39 -15.10 19.14
CA ALA A 406 5.99 -14.96 18.72
C ALA A 406 5.83 -13.97 17.57
N ALA A 407 6.51 -12.82 17.63
CA ALA A 407 6.52 -11.83 16.56
C ALA A 407 7.15 -12.38 15.28
N THR A 408 8.26 -13.12 15.36
CA THR A 408 8.90 -13.77 14.21
C THR A 408 7.96 -14.80 13.57
N VAL A 409 7.34 -15.67 14.36
CA VAL A 409 6.38 -16.67 13.87
C VAL A 409 5.18 -15.97 13.24
N ARG A 410 4.62 -14.95 13.91
CA ARG A 410 3.48 -14.19 13.36
C ARG A 410 3.82 -13.49 12.05
N SER A 411 5.02 -12.90 11.94
CA SER A 411 5.49 -12.29 10.68
C SER A 411 5.65 -13.34 9.58
N ALA A 412 6.34 -14.43 9.86
CA ALA A 412 6.57 -15.50 8.90
C ALA A 412 5.26 -16.16 8.42
N THR A 413 4.31 -16.41 9.33
CA THR A 413 2.99 -16.97 8.94
C THR A 413 2.14 -15.97 8.18
N ARG A 414 2.18 -14.66 8.53
CA ARG A 414 1.44 -13.61 7.82
C ARG A 414 1.93 -13.40 6.39
N GLN A 415 3.21 -13.68 6.08
CA GLN A 415 3.72 -13.64 4.70
C GLN A 415 2.92 -14.58 3.77
N LEU A 416 2.49 -15.74 4.29
CA LEU A 416 1.73 -16.74 3.53
C LEU A 416 0.30 -16.27 3.21
N ASP A 417 -0.26 -15.36 4.00
CA ASP A 417 -1.56 -14.76 3.69
C ASP A 417 -1.54 -13.97 2.36
N TRP A 418 -0.34 -13.61 1.87
CA TRP A 418 -0.10 -12.89 0.61
C TRP A 418 0.32 -13.83 -0.54
N GLU A 419 0.03 -15.13 -0.43
CA GLU A 419 0.38 -16.12 -1.46
C GLU A 419 -0.31 -15.80 -2.79
N ASP A 420 -1.61 -15.52 -2.75
CA ASP A 420 -2.42 -15.08 -3.88
C ASP A 420 -3.63 -14.24 -3.43
N ASN A 421 -4.35 -13.65 -4.39
CA ASN A 421 -5.50 -12.80 -4.10
C ASN A 421 -6.63 -13.53 -3.36
N ALA A 422 -6.89 -14.80 -3.68
CA ALA A 422 -7.97 -15.55 -3.06
C ALA A 422 -7.65 -15.80 -1.58
N THR A 423 -6.43 -16.23 -1.28
CA THR A 423 -5.93 -16.42 0.09
C THR A 423 -5.93 -15.10 0.87
N LEU A 424 -5.43 -14.01 0.26
CA LEU A 424 -5.35 -12.70 0.89
C LEU A 424 -6.72 -12.17 1.33
N PHE A 425 -7.70 -12.20 0.44
CA PHE A 425 -9.03 -11.66 0.76
C PHE A 425 -9.86 -12.62 1.61
N ALA A 426 -9.69 -13.94 1.45
CA ALA A 426 -10.34 -14.91 2.34
C ALA A 426 -9.84 -14.78 3.78
N THR A 427 -8.53 -14.63 4.00
CA THR A 427 -7.95 -14.41 5.33
C THR A 427 -8.34 -13.04 5.90
N THR A 428 -8.47 -12.01 5.05
CA THR A 428 -8.96 -10.69 5.46
C THR A 428 -10.41 -10.78 5.95
N ILE A 429 -11.30 -11.45 5.23
CA ILE A 429 -12.70 -11.66 5.65
C ILE A 429 -12.76 -12.50 6.94
N ALA A 430 -11.94 -13.53 7.08
CA ALA A 430 -11.92 -14.35 8.28
C ALA A 430 -11.56 -13.53 9.54
N GLN A 431 -10.76 -12.48 9.41
CA GLN A 431 -10.35 -11.59 10.50
C GLN A 431 -11.25 -10.35 10.66
N ALA A 432 -11.86 -9.88 9.57
CA ALA A 432 -12.75 -8.73 9.49
C ALA A 432 -13.94 -9.04 8.56
N PRO A 433 -14.97 -9.74 9.06
CA PRO A 433 -16.13 -10.15 8.24
C PRO A 433 -16.92 -8.97 7.65
N ASP A 434 -16.82 -7.79 8.27
CA ASP A 434 -17.51 -6.57 7.82
C ASP A 434 -16.65 -5.74 6.83
N ASN A 435 -15.59 -6.31 6.27
CA ASN A 435 -14.75 -5.65 5.28
C ASN A 435 -15.38 -5.73 3.89
N PHE A 436 -16.10 -4.68 3.47
CA PHE A 436 -16.79 -4.67 2.18
C PHE A 436 -15.83 -4.78 0.98
N ARG A 437 -14.62 -4.20 1.05
CA ARG A 437 -13.65 -4.26 -0.05
C ARG A 437 -13.07 -5.65 -0.25
N ALA A 438 -12.86 -6.40 0.83
CA ALA A 438 -12.43 -7.79 0.74
C ALA A 438 -13.52 -8.68 0.12
N HIS A 439 -14.79 -8.46 0.50
CA HIS A 439 -15.92 -9.13 -0.16
C HIS A 439 -16.05 -8.73 -1.63
N HIS A 440 -15.91 -7.45 -1.98
CA HIS A 440 -15.90 -7.00 -3.37
C HIS A 440 -14.79 -7.69 -4.17
N ALA A 441 -13.56 -7.70 -3.67
CA ALA A 441 -12.43 -8.32 -4.33
C ALA A 441 -12.60 -9.83 -4.55
N LEU A 442 -13.13 -10.58 -3.55
CA LEU A 442 -13.46 -11.99 -3.75
C LEU A 442 -14.60 -12.18 -4.75
N GLY A 443 -15.59 -11.30 -4.75
CA GLY A 443 -16.66 -11.31 -5.76
C GLY A 443 -16.12 -11.15 -7.18
N GLU A 444 -15.21 -10.20 -7.40
CA GLU A 444 -14.53 -10.02 -8.69
C GLU A 444 -13.70 -11.25 -9.10
N LEU A 445 -12.99 -11.87 -8.14
CA LEU A 445 -12.21 -13.08 -8.40
C LEU A 445 -13.10 -14.28 -8.81
N PHE A 446 -14.21 -14.49 -8.09
CA PHE A 446 -15.17 -15.55 -8.46
C PHE A 446 -15.86 -15.26 -9.78
N GLY A 447 -16.17 -13.99 -10.07
CA GLY A 447 -16.69 -13.56 -11.36
C GLY A 447 -15.70 -13.85 -12.50
N ALA A 448 -14.43 -13.49 -12.33
CA ALA A 448 -13.38 -13.80 -13.30
C ALA A 448 -13.18 -15.30 -13.53
N ALA A 449 -13.47 -16.13 -12.51
CA ALA A 449 -13.43 -17.60 -12.59
C ALA A 449 -14.74 -18.24 -13.14
N GLY A 450 -15.76 -17.43 -13.51
CA GLY A 450 -17.06 -17.92 -13.98
C GLY A 450 -17.93 -18.53 -12.89
N SER A 451 -17.61 -18.31 -11.61
CA SER A 451 -18.38 -18.79 -10.47
C SER A 451 -19.42 -17.73 -10.06
N TRP A 452 -20.41 -17.52 -10.92
CA TRP A 452 -21.37 -16.39 -10.82
C TRP A 452 -22.13 -16.32 -9.50
N GLU A 453 -22.62 -17.45 -8.99
CA GLU A 453 -23.35 -17.49 -7.71
C GLU A 453 -22.47 -17.05 -6.54
N ARG A 454 -21.21 -17.53 -6.47
CA ARG A 454 -20.26 -17.13 -5.43
C ARG A 454 -19.89 -15.66 -5.57
N ALA A 455 -19.70 -15.20 -6.79
CA ALA A 455 -19.44 -13.80 -7.09
C ALA A 455 -20.57 -12.92 -6.56
N LEU A 456 -21.83 -13.19 -6.94
CA LEU A 456 -23.00 -12.45 -6.48
C LEU A 456 -23.21 -12.53 -4.97
N HIS A 457 -22.91 -13.67 -4.34
CA HIS A 457 -22.97 -13.81 -2.88
C HIS A 457 -22.06 -12.79 -2.20
N HIS A 458 -20.78 -12.74 -2.57
CA HIS A 458 -19.83 -11.82 -1.96
C HIS A 458 -20.11 -10.37 -2.34
N LEU A 459 -20.48 -10.08 -3.58
CA LEU A 459 -20.82 -8.72 -4.01
C LEU A 459 -22.06 -8.18 -3.27
N ARG A 460 -23.08 -9.00 -3.03
CA ARG A 460 -24.26 -8.59 -2.24
C ARG A 460 -23.94 -8.34 -0.78
N ILE A 461 -23.05 -9.13 -0.17
CA ILE A 461 -22.56 -8.84 1.18
C ILE A 461 -21.85 -7.49 1.17
N ALA A 462 -20.95 -7.26 0.22
CA ALA A 462 -20.25 -5.98 0.10
C ALA A 462 -21.22 -4.80 -0.05
N ASP A 463 -22.27 -4.95 -0.86
CA ASP A 463 -23.29 -3.94 -1.08
C ASP A 463 -24.13 -3.66 0.19
N SER A 464 -24.45 -4.71 0.95
CA SER A 464 -25.13 -4.55 2.24
C SER A 464 -24.27 -3.83 3.29
N LEU A 465 -22.95 -3.99 3.23
CA LEU A 465 -21.99 -3.34 4.14
C LEU A 465 -21.70 -1.89 3.74
N TYR A 466 -21.68 -1.58 2.45
CA TYR A 466 -21.40 -0.24 1.94
C TYR A 466 -22.26 0.06 0.70
N PRO A 467 -23.55 0.42 0.88
CA PRO A 467 -24.50 0.66 -0.21
C PRO A 467 -24.11 1.87 -1.07
N GLY A 468 -24.42 1.81 -2.37
CA GLY A 468 -24.26 2.93 -3.29
C GLY A 468 -22.79 3.15 -3.72
N TYR A 469 -21.91 2.17 -3.55
CA TYR A 469 -20.57 2.24 -4.11
C TYR A 469 -20.60 1.84 -5.58
N ASP A 470 -20.46 2.82 -6.45
CA ASP A 470 -20.62 2.69 -7.91
C ASP A 470 -19.77 1.60 -8.58
N LEU A 471 -18.54 1.37 -8.10
CA LEU A 471 -17.70 0.28 -8.60
C LEU A 471 -18.24 -1.09 -8.23
N LEU A 472 -18.86 -1.22 -7.05
CA LEU A 472 -19.47 -2.46 -6.58
C LEU A 472 -20.75 -2.75 -7.38
N GLU A 473 -21.60 -1.74 -7.57
CA GLU A 473 -22.79 -1.84 -8.42
C GLU A 473 -22.42 -2.24 -9.84
N LEU A 474 -21.36 -1.66 -10.41
CA LEU A 474 -20.83 -2.05 -11.71
C LEU A 474 -20.39 -3.52 -11.74
N SER A 475 -19.73 -4.01 -10.68
CA SER A 475 -19.31 -5.41 -10.57
C SER A 475 -20.52 -6.35 -10.52
N ILE A 476 -21.56 -6.00 -9.75
CA ILE A 476 -22.82 -6.75 -9.69
C ILE A 476 -23.47 -6.81 -11.08
N ALA A 477 -23.59 -5.66 -11.76
CA ALA A 477 -24.17 -5.60 -13.10
C ALA A 477 -23.42 -6.48 -14.11
N ARG A 478 -22.08 -6.44 -14.06
CA ARG A 478 -21.23 -7.28 -14.92
C ARG A 478 -21.43 -8.76 -14.66
N VAL A 479 -21.43 -9.19 -13.40
CA VAL A 479 -21.62 -10.60 -13.05
C VAL A 479 -23.00 -11.08 -13.47
N LEU A 480 -24.05 -10.30 -13.25
CA LEU A 480 -25.39 -10.60 -13.74
C LEU A 480 -25.46 -10.72 -15.26
N HIS A 481 -24.77 -9.82 -15.97
CA HIS A 481 -24.71 -9.86 -17.44
C HIS A 481 -24.02 -11.13 -17.94
N PHE A 482 -22.88 -11.51 -17.35
CA PHE A 482 -22.16 -12.73 -17.75
C PHE A 482 -22.83 -14.04 -17.30
N ASP A 483 -23.75 -13.95 -16.34
CA ASP A 483 -24.65 -15.04 -15.91
C ASP A 483 -25.92 -15.12 -16.76
N ASP A 484 -25.95 -14.45 -17.93
CA ASP A 484 -27.11 -14.38 -18.84
C ASP A 484 -28.37 -13.74 -18.21
N ARG A 485 -28.23 -12.95 -17.14
CA ARG A 485 -29.31 -12.29 -16.38
C ARG A 485 -29.43 -10.80 -16.76
N CYS A 486 -29.38 -10.51 -18.03
CA CYS A 486 -29.51 -9.12 -18.54
C CYS A 486 -30.77 -8.36 -18.06
N PRO A 487 -31.95 -8.99 -17.84
CA PRO A 487 -33.09 -8.28 -17.25
C PRO A 487 -32.80 -7.71 -15.85
N GLU A 488 -31.97 -8.37 -15.06
CA GLU A 488 -31.56 -7.91 -13.73
C GLU A 488 -30.36 -6.96 -13.79
N ALA A 489 -29.47 -7.13 -14.76
CA ALA A 489 -28.28 -6.30 -14.93
C ALA A 489 -28.64 -4.87 -15.42
N LEU A 490 -29.65 -4.72 -16.28
CA LEU A 490 -30.03 -3.42 -16.89
C LEU A 490 -30.32 -2.32 -15.86
N PRO A 491 -31.21 -2.52 -14.85
CA PRO A 491 -31.48 -1.47 -13.86
C PRO A 491 -30.25 -1.11 -13.03
N VAL A 492 -29.34 -2.07 -12.78
CA VAL A 492 -28.10 -1.79 -12.05
C VAL A 492 -27.15 -0.93 -12.90
N TYR A 493 -27.00 -1.23 -14.21
CA TYR A 493 -26.24 -0.36 -15.11
C TYR A 493 -26.84 1.04 -15.18
N GLU A 494 -28.15 1.18 -15.14
CA GLU A 494 -28.84 2.48 -15.15
C GLU A 494 -28.54 3.28 -13.88
N THR A 495 -28.52 2.62 -12.72
CA THR A 495 -28.13 3.25 -11.45
C THR A 495 -26.68 3.76 -11.50
N VAL A 496 -25.74 2.94 -11.98
CA VAL A 496 -24.34 3.34 -12.15
C VAL A 496 -24.22 4.55 -13.08
N LEU A 497 -24.94 4.55 -14.21
CA LEU A 497 -24.91 5.64 -15.19
C LEU A 497 -25.60 6.92 -14.71
N ALA A 498 -26.56 6.81 -13.77
CA ALA A 498 -27.18 7.98 -13.12
C ALA A 498 -26.17 8.66 -12.16
N GLN A 499 -25.36 7.89 -11.45
CA GLN A 499 -24.33 8.41 -10.55
C GLN A 499 -23.08 8.88 -11.33
N ARG A 500 -22.67 8.13 -12.36
CA ARG A 500 -21.51 8.40 -13.20
C ARG A 500 -21.87 8.32 -14.70
N PRO A 501 -22.33 9.41 -15.27
CA PRO A 501 -22.70 9.44 -16.69
C PRO A 501 -21.55 9.17 -17.67
N ASP A 502 -20.31 9.25 -17.20
CA ASP A 502 -19.07 8.98 -17.94
C ASP A 502 -18.58 7.54 -17.80
N ALA A 503 -19.24 6.68 -17.00
CA ALA A 503 -18.86 5.28 -16.79
C ALA A 503 -18.98 4.45 -18.08
N GLU A 504 -17.89 4.44 -18.87
CA GLU A 504 -17.82 3.77 -20.18
C GLU A 504 -18.17 2.28 -20.10
N VAL A 505 -17.62 1.56 -19.13
CA VAL A 505 -17.84 0.12 -18.95
C VAL A 505 -19.33 -0.19 -18.67
N ALA A 506 -19.99 0.63 -17.86
CA ALA A 506 -21.42 0.49 -17.59
C ALA A 506 -22.25 0.72 -18.85
N ARG A 507 -21.89 1.71 -19.65
CA ARG A 507 -22.57 2.02 -20.91
C ARG A 507 -22.42 0.92 -21.94
N VAL A 508 -21.21 0.37 -22.11
CA VAL A 508 -20.96 -0.78 -22.99
C VAL A 508 -21.76 -2.01 -22.51
N GLY A 509 -21.73 -2.29 -21.21
CA GLY A 509 -22.48 -3.41 -20.63
C GLY A 509 -23.99 -3.26 -20.83
N ARG A 510 -24.55 -2.06 -20.59
CA ARG A 510 -25.95 -1.75 -20.85
C ARG A 510 -26.33 -1.95 -22.33
N ALA A 511 -25.51 -1.43 -23.25
CA ALA A 511 -25.76 -1.58 -24.69
C ALA A 511 -25.69 -3.05 -25.13
N ALA A 512 -24.77 -3.84 -24.56
CA ALA A 512 -24.67 -5.26 -24.83
C ALA A 512 -25.90 -6.03 -24.30
N CYS A 513 -26.34 -5.78 -23.07
CA CYS A 513 -27.56 -6.36 -22.53
C CYS A 513 -28.81 -6.01 -23.34
N LEU A 514 -28.94 -4.76 -23.80
CA LEU A 514 -30.03 -4.35 -24.69
C LEU A 514 -30.03 -5.16 -26.00
N LEU A 515 -28.84 -5.41 -26.57
CA LEU A 515 -28.69 -6.23 -27.78
C LEU A 515 -29.11 -7.70 -27.52
N GLU A 516 -28.69 -8.29 -26.42
CA GLU A 516 -29.03 -9.66 -26.04
C GLU A 516 -30.54 -9.84 -25.78
N LEU A 517 -31.18 -8.85 -25.16
CA LEU A 517 -32.62 -8.82 -24.94
C LEU A 517 -33.44 -8.46 -26.19
N ARG A 518 -32.80 -8.38 -27.37
CA ARG A 518 -33.44 -8.00 -28.63
C ARG A 518 -34.07 -6.61 -28.63
N ARG A 519 -33.67 -5.72 -27.70
CA ARG A 519 -34.04 -4.29 -27.73
C ARG A 519 -33.12 -3.55 -28.70
N LEU A 520 -33.21 -3.93 -30.00
CA LEU A 520 -32.23 -3.57 -31.04
C LEU A 520 -32.13 -2.07 -31.27
N THR A 521 -33.28 -1.37 -31.24
CA THR A 521 -33.35 0.10 -31.43
C THR A 521 -32.60 0.80 -30.27
N ASP A 522 -32.84 0.38 -29.04
CA ASP A 522 -32.23 0.98 -27.86
C ASP A 522 -30.72 0.70 -27.84
N ALA A 523 -30.31 -0.54 -28.16
CA ALA A 523 -28.91 -0.91 -28.30
C ALA A 523 -28.18 -0.06 -29.37
N ARG A 524 -28.83 0.20 -30.53
CA ARG A 524 -28.30 1.05 -31.59
C ARG A 524 -28.12 2.49 -31.11
N VAL A 525 -29.14 3.07 -30.48
CA VAL A 525 -29.09 4.45 -29.95
C VAL A 525 -27.95 4.61 -28.96
N GLU A 526 -27.81 3.65 -28.03
CA GLU A 526 -26.75 3.67 -27.03
C GLU A 526 -25.35 3.54 -27.67
N ALA A 527 -25.20 2.64 -28.65
CA ALA A 527 -23.94 2.44 -29.35
C ALA A 527 -23.51 3.69 -30.14
N VAL A 528 -24.44 4.33 -30.88
CA VAL A 528 -24.18 5.58 -31.60
C VAL A 528 -23.78 6.69 -30.63
N ALA A 529 -24.48 6.83 -29.52
CA ALA A 529 -24.15 7.82 -28.48
C ALA A 529 -22.78 7.56 -27.84
N GLY A 530 -22.40 6.29 -27.65
CA GLY A 530 -21.07 5.89 -27.15
C GLY A 530 -19.95 6.26 -28.13
N ILE A 531 -20.13 5.95 -29.42
CA ILE A 531 -19.17 6.30 -30.47
C ILE A 531 -19.01 7.83 -30.60
N ALA A 532 -20.10 8.58 -30.55
CA ALA A 532 -20.07 10.03 -30.63
C ALA A 532 -19.29 10.71 -29.48
N ARG A 533 -19.17 10.04 -28.31
CA ARG A 533 -18.34 10.49 -27.18
C ARG A 533 -16.86 10.14 -27.34
N GLY A 534 -16.49 9.35 -28.34
CA GLY A 534 -15.10 8.94 -28.61
C GLY A 534 -14.58 7.83 -27.72
N ASN A 535 -15.42 7.23 -26.85
CA ASN A 535 -15.04 6.18 -25.92
C ASN A 535 -15.37 4.79 -26.48
N ALA A 536 -14.58 3.75 -26.14
CA ALA A 536 -14.80 2.34 -26.51
C ALA A 536 -15.33 2.13 -27.95
N VAL A 537 -14.85 2.93 -28.89
CA VAL A 537 -15.36 2.96 -30.30
C VAL A 537 -15.43 1.56 -30.92
N GLY A 538 -14.45 0.69 -30.62
CA GLY A 538 -14.43 -0.69 -31.07
C GLY A 538 -15.59 -1.53 -30.51
N SER A 539 -15.85 -1.46 -29.20
CA SER A 539 -16.93 -2.22 -28.53
C SER A 539 -18.31 -1.73 -29.00
N PHE A 540 -18.53 -0.41 -29.05
CA PHE A 540 -19.76 0.16 -29.54
C PHE A 540 -19.95 -0.08 -31.04
N GLY A 541 -18.88 -0.08 -31.83
CA GLY A 541 -18.92 -0.42 -33.26
C GLY A 541 -19.43 -1.85 -33.51
N VAL A 542 -18.96 -2.82 -32.71
CA VAL A 542 -19.43 -4.23 -32.77
C VAL A 542 -20.91 -4.32 -32.37
N ILE A 543 -21.33 -3.64 -31.30
CA ILE A 543 -22.73 -3.62 -30.87
C ILE A 543 -23.61 -2.98 -31.92
N LEU A 544 -23.21 -1.84 -32.50
CA LEU A 544 -23.92 -1.14 -33.54
C LEU A 544 -24.11 -2.03 -34.76
N GLN A 545 -23.04 -2.62 -35.28
CA GLN A 545 -23.08 -3.53 -36.42
C GLN A 545 -24.05 -4.70 -36.21
N LYS A 546 -24.03 -5.31 -35.03
CA LYS A 546 -24.93 -6.42 -34.67
C LYS A 546 -26.37 -5.98 -34.55
N ALA A 547 -26.63 -4.81 -33.95
CA ALA A 547 -27.97 -4.27 -33.81
C ALA A 547 -28.57 -3.94 -35.21
N GLU A 548 -27.79 -3.31 -36.07
CA GLU A 548 -28.22 -2.95 -37.44
C GLU A 548 -28.47 -4.18 -38.31
N SER A 549 -27.55 -5.15 -38.30
CA SER A 549 -27.75 -6.41 -39.04
C SER A 549 -28.97 -7.19 -38.59
N SER A 550 -29.24 -7.19 -37.27
CA SER A 550 -30.43 -7.83 -36.70
C SER A 550 -31.71 -7.08 -37.00
N LEU A 551 -31.69 -5.75 -37.03
CA LEU A 551 -32.83 -4.92 -37.45
C LEU A 551 -33.18 -5.17 -38.91
N VAL A 552 -32.18 -5.16 -39.81
CA VAL A 552 -32.38 -5.50 -41.23
C VAL A 552 -32.95 -6.90 -41.40
N ALA A 553 -32.45 -7.88 -40.66
CA ALA A 553 -32.98 -9.24 -40.67
C ALA A 553 -34.44 -9.33 -40.17
N THR A 554 -34.78 -8.54 -39.14
CA THR A 554 -36.15 -8.46 -38.61
C THR A 554 -37.10 -7.78 -39.62
N ASP A 555 -36.68 -6.67 -40.21
CA ASP A 555 -37.44 -5.98 -41.24
C ASP A 555 -37.65 -6.83 -42.48
N THR A 556 -36.63 -7.62 -42.90
CA THR A 556 -36.76 -8.58 -43.99
C THR A 556 -37.67 -9.74 -43.62
N VAL A 557 -37.68 -10.23 -42.40
CA VAL A 557 -38.61 -11.26 -41.91
C VAL A 557 -40.01 -10.69 -41.82
N ASP A 558 -40.21 -9.47 -41.34
CA ASP A 558 -41.51 -8.80 -41.31
C ASP A 558 -42.02 -8.41 -42.70
N ALA A 559 -41.15 -7.98 -43.60
CA ALA A 559 -41.46 -7.80 -44.99
C ALA A 559 -41.84 -9.14 -45.64
N ARG A 560 -41.09 -10.18 -45.32
CA ARG A 560 -41.32 -11.54 -45.81
C ARG A 560 -42.60 -12.15 -45.20
N ASN A 561 -42.91 -11.93 -43.94
CA ASN A 561 -44.14 -12.32 -43.29
C ASN A 561 -45.35 -11.55 -43.83
N ARG A 562 -45.19 -10.26 -44.16
CA ARG A 562 -46.16 -9.45 -44.92
C ARG A 562 -46.34 -9.99 -46.32
N TRP A 563 -45.25 -10.40 -46.97
CA TRP A 563 -45.26 -10.99 -48.32
C TRP A 563 -45.89 -12.41 -48.29
N PHE A 564 -45.63 -13.21 -47.22
CA PHE A 564 -46.24 -14.54 -47.01
C PHE A 564 -47.76 -14.47 -46.72
N ARG A 565 -48.20 -13.44 -46.01
CA ARG A 565 -49.66 -13.19 -45.85
C ARG A 565 -50.31 -12.71 -47.15
N ALA A 566 -49.47 -12.32 -48.09
CA ALA A 566 -49.85 -11.98 -49.49
C ALA A 566 -49.71 -13.14 -50.48
N GLY A 567 -49.30 -14.33 -50.08
CA GLY A 567 -49.49 -15.57 -50.90
C GLY A 567 -48.32 -16.07 -51.76
N ALA A 568 -47.06 -15.92 -51.43
CA ALA A 568 -45.89 -16.41 -52.25
C ALA A 568 -44.99 -17.44 -51.56
N PRO A 569 -44.31 -18.43 -52.30
CA PRO A 569 -43.64 -19.59 -51.74
C PRO A 569 -42.16 -19.37 -51.33
N PHE A 570 -41.62 -20.27 -50.45
CA PHE A 570 -40.39 -20.17 -49.64
C PHE A 570 -39.24 -21.10 -50.03
N SER A 571 -37.99 -20.72 -49.82
CA SER A 571 -36.85 -21.61 -49.71
C SER A 571 -35.96 -21.23 -48.48
N ARG A 572 -35.44 -22.26 -47.80
CA ARG A 572 -34.67 -22.19 -46.55
C ARG A 572 -33.16 -22.03 -46.79
N SER A 573 -32.49 -21.20 -46.02
CA SER A 573 -31.14 -21.48 -45.50
C SER A 573 -30.73 -20.54 -44.39
N ASP A 574 -30.37 -21.11 -43.27
CA ASP A 574 -29.42 -20.78 -42.21
C ASP A 574 -29.46 -19.53 -41.38
N ALA A 575 -29.63 -19.79 -40.08
CA ALA A 575 -29.22 -18.88 -39.03
C ALA A 575 -28.66 -19.64 -37.81
N ARG A 576 -27.37 -19.56 -37.60
CA ARG A 576 -26.73 -19.72 -36.28
C ARG A 576 -25.52 -18.79 -36.21
N LEU A 577 -25.60 -17.74 -35.44
CA LEU A 577 -24.47 -16.90 -35.09
C LEU A 577 -24.29 -16.91 -33.57
N LYS A 578 -23.21 -17.58 -33.15
CA LYS A 578 -22.69 -17.45 -31.79
C LYS A 578 -21.90 -16.14 -31.67
N VAL A 579 -22.18 -15.37 -30.65
CA VAL A 579 -21.46 -14.13 -30.31
C VAL A 579 -20.04 -14.49 -29.84
N PRO A 580 -18.96 -13.95 -30.42
CA PRO A 580 -17.63 -14.17 -29.88
C PRO A 580 -17.45 -13.46 -28.55
N VAL A 581 -16.90 -14.17 -27.57
CA VAL A 581 -16.49 -13.69 -26.26
C VAL A 581 -15.27 -12.77 -26.40
N LEU A 582 -15.45 -11.54 -26.88
CA LEU A 582 -14.36 -10.58 -27.11
C LEU A 582 -14.31 -9.45 -26.08
N LEU A 583 -15.28 -9.36 -25.16
CA LEU A 583 -15.36 -8.31 -24.15
C LEU A 583 -14.58 -8.59 -22.86
N MET A 584 -13.94 -9.77 -22.74
CA MET A 584 -13.13 -10.12 -21.55
C MET A 584 -11.63 -9.91 -21.71
N ARG A 585 -11.12 -9.46 -22.85
CA ARG A 585 -9.67 -9.33 -23.08
C ARG A 585 -9.06 -7.98 -22.74
N SER A 586 -9.77 -7.09 -22.12
CA SER A 586 -9.20 -5.86 -21.54
C SER A 586 -9.04 -5.89 -20.01
N THR A 587 -9.32 -7.03 -19.37
CA THR A 587 -8.81 -7.30 -18.02
C THR A 587 -7.87 -8.52 -18.15
N PRO A 588 -6.56 -8.34 -17.88
CA PRO A 588 -5.58 -9.37 -18.13
C PRO A 588 -5.74 -10.55 -17.19
N ALA A 589 -5.49 -11.67 -17.76
CA ALA A 589 -4.94 -12.91 -17.17
C ALA A 589 -4.66 -12.87 -15.64
N LEU A 590 -5.67 -13.09 -14.86
CA LEU A 590 -5.58 -13.35 -13.44
C LEU A 590 -5.90 -14.81 -13.13
N ILE A 591 -5.57 -15.75 -13.95
CA ILE A 591 -5.55 -17.19 -13.53
C ILE A 591 -4.95 -18.01 -14.70
N SER A 592 -3.66 -18.28 -14.61
CA SER A 592 -3.08 -19.54 -15.10
C SER A 592 -2.13 -20.08 -14.02
N GLY A 593 -2.71 -20.51 -12.91
CA GLY A 593 -2.07 -21.33 -11.90
C GLY A 593 -2.98 -22.53 -11.67
N ARG A 594 -2.55 -23.69 -12.10
CA ARG A 594 -3.28 -24.96 -12.01
C ARG A 594 -3.82 -25.18 -10.59
N MET A 595 -5.13 -25.24 -10.44
CA MET A 595 -5.72 -26.01 -9.35
C MET A 595 -5.54 -27.51 -9.67
N ARG A 596 -4.73 -28.16 -8.88
CA ARG A 596 -4.84 -29.59 -8.56
C ARG A 596 -5.11 -29.74 -7.09
#